data_5deca7eef691236a841722891015bfa4
#
_entry.id   5deca7eef691236a841722891015bfa4
#
_cell.length_a   1.000
_cell.length_b   1.000
_cell.length_c   1.000
_cell.angle_alpha   90.00
_cell.angle_beta   90.00
_cell.angle_gamma   90.00
#
_symmetry.space_group_name_H-M   'P 1'
#
loop_
_entity.id
_entity.type
_entity.pdbx_description
1 polymer ?
#
loop_
_entity_poly.entity_id
_entity_poly.type
_entity_poly.pdbx_seq_one_letter_code
_entity_poly.pdbx_strand_id
1 'polypeptide(L)'
;MQKILIFLLLVLSDILSKYFVFNFIDLYQFIKITNFFDITHIHNFGVSFGLFSGTIPSLVLILIGLLVTAFVMYLYINSNDTLERWGLFIIICGAIANIVDRSINGYV
;
A
#
# COMPACT_ATOMS: atom_id res chain seq x y z
N MET A 1 14.16 -14.55 -11.20
CA MET A 1 13.08 -15.42 -10.72
C MET A 1 12.70 -15.14 -9.25
N GLN A 2 13.63 -15.19 -8.31
CA GLN A 2 13.37 -15.01 -6.87
C GLN A 2 12.65 -13.69 -6.52
N LYS A 3 13.10 -12.54 -7.03
CA LYS A 3 12.47 -11.23 -6.77
C LYS A 3 11.05 -11.13 -7.34
N ILE A 4 10.76 -11.77 -8.45
CA ILE A 4 9.40 -11.80 -9.03
C ILE A 4 8.45 -12.58 -8.13
N LEU A 5 8.90 -13.72 -7.61
CA LEU A 5 8.11 -14.50 -6.66
C LEU A 5 7.83 -13.73 -5.37
N ILE A 6 8.85 -13.07 -4.81
CA ILE A 6 8.71 -12.25 -3.61
C ILE A 6 7.76 -11.06 -3.87
N PHE A 7 7.88 -10.40 -5.02
CA PHE A 7 6.97 -9.34 -5.43
C PHE A 7 5.51 -9.82 -5.45
N LEU A 8 5.25 -10.93 -6.13
CA LEU A 8 3.90 -11.50 -6.20
C LEU A 8 3.37 -11.89 -4.81
N LEU A 9 4.19 -12.49 -3.97
CA LEU A 9 3.80 -12.87 -2.61
C LEU A 9 3.47 -11.64 -1.76
N LEU A 10 4.27 -10.59 -1.81
CA LEU A 10 4.04 -9.36 -1.03
C LEU A 10 2.77 -8.64 -1.50
N VAL A 11 2.59 -8.45 -2.80
CA VAL A 11 1.41 -7.79 -3.36
C VAL A 11 0.15 -8.60 -3.08
N LEU A 12 0.18 -9.92 -3.29
CA LEU A 12 -0.96 -10.78 -3.01
C LEU A 12 -1.30 -10.82 -1.52
N SER A 13 -0.31 -10.88 -0.63
CA SER A 13 -0.57 -10.88 0.81
C SER A 13 -1.20 -9.56 1.29
N ASP A 14 -0.77 -8.42 0.73
CA ASP A 14 -1.39 -7.12 1.01
C ASP A 14 -2.85 -7.10 0.55
N ILE A 15 -3.12 -7.48 -0.70
CA ILE A 15 -4.49 -7.52 -1.26
C ILE A 15 -5.37 -8.50 -0.47
N LEU A 16 -4.87 -9.69 -0.15
CA LEU A 16 -5.62 -10.69 0.60
C LEU A 16 -5.91 -10.24 2.04
N SER A 17 -4.97 -9.59 2.73
CA SER A 17 -5.21 -9.06 4.06
C SER A 17 -6.29 -7.98 4.07
N LYS A 18 -6.28 -7.08 3.09
CA LYS A 18 -7.32 -6.06 2.91
C LYS A 18 -8.67 -6.67 2.56
N TYR A 19 -8.71 -7.67 1.66
CA TYR A 19 -9.92 -8.41 1.34
C TYR A 19 -10.50 -9.11 2.58
N PHE A 20 -9.64 -9.68 3.43
CA PHE A 20 -10.07 -10.29 4.69
C PHE A 20 -10.66 -9.24 5.64
N VAL A 21 -9.99 -8.11 5.86
CA VAL A 21 -10.51 -7.00 6.68
C VAL A 21 -11.86 -6.53 6.15
N PHE A 22 -11.98 -6.31 4.84
CA PHE A 22 -13.21 -5.84 4.21
C PHE A 22 -14.40 -6.78 4.44
N ASN A 23 -14.21 -8.11 4.42
CA ASN A 23 -15.29 -9.08 4.50
C ASN A 23 -15.63 -9.53 5.93
N PHE A 24 -14.69 -9.41 6.88
CA PHE A 24 -14.86 -9.99 8.21
C PHE A 24 -14.87 -8.96 9.35
N ILE A 25 -14.57 -7.70 9.06
CA ILE A 25 -14.55 -6.62 10.04
C ILE A 25 -15.47 -5.51 9.57
N ASP A 26 -16.42 -5.10 10.41
CA ASP A 26 -17.34 -4.01 10.07
C ASP A 26 -16.61 -2.68 9.92
N LEU A 27 -17.12 -1.81 9.05
CA LEU A 27 -16.53 -0.49 8.81
C LEU A 27 -16.51 0.32 10.13
N TYR A 28 -15.34 0.87 10.44
CA TYR A 28 -15.01 1.57 11.70
C TYR A 28 -14.97 0.69 12.95
N GLN A 29 -15.04 -0.62 12.82
CA GLN A 29 -14.80 -1.53 13.93
C GLN A 29 -13.32 -1.60 14.27
N PHE A 30 -13.01 -1.67 15.57
CA PHE A 30 -11.67 -1.86 16.11
C PHE A 30 -11.59 -3.19 16.83
N ILE A 31 -10.68 -4.05 16.44
CA ILE A 31 -10.39 -5.32 17.10
C ILE A 31 -9.04 -5.18 17.81
N LYS A 32 -9.10 -5.08 19.14
CA LYS A 32 -7.90 -4.97 19.96
C LYS A 32 -7.15 -6.29 19.99
N ILE A 33 -5.91 -6.29 19.48
CA ILE A 33 -5.02 -7.46 19.53
C ILE A 33 -4.06 -7.36 20.71
N THR A 34 -3.49 -6.17 20.94
CA THR A 34 -2.60 -5.89 22.08
C THR A 34 -2.91 -4.51 22.66
N ASN A 35 -2.16 -4.07 23.66
CA ASN A 35 -2.34 -2.73 24.24
C ASN A 35 -1.84 -1.60 23.31
N PHE A 36 -1.13 -1.93 22.25
CA PHE A 36 -0.55 -0.96 21.29
C PHE A 36 -0.84 -1.31 19.82
N PHE A 37 -1.61 -2.37 19.55
CA PHE A 37 -1.92 -2.80 18.19
C PHE A 37 -3.38 -3.26 18.08
N ASP A 38 -4.12 -2.59 17.21
CA ASP A 38 -5.50 -2.91 16.86
C ASP A 38 -5.60 -3.17 15.36
N ILE A 39 -6.54 -4.02 14.96
CA ILE A 39 -6.95 -4.17 13.56
C ILE A 39 -8.25 -3.40 13.38
N THR A 40 -8.34 -2.59 12.33
CA THR A 40 -9.52 -1.79 12.03
C THR A 40 -9.81 -1.78 10.55
N HIS A 41 -11.10 -1.63 10.22
CA HIS A 41 -11.57 -1.46 8.86
C HIS A 41 -11.86 0.03 8.61
N ILE A 42 -10.98 0.70 7.88
CA ILE A 42 -11.11 2.11 7.51
C ILE A 42 -10.81 2.26 6.02
N HIS A 43 -11.63 3.00 5.30
CA HIS A 43 -11.37 3.38 3.92
C HIS A 43 -10.53 4.64 3.86
N ASN A 44 -9.32 4.55 3.33
CA ASN A 44 -8.42 5.70 3.18
C ASN A 44 -8.60 6.33 1.79
N PHE A 45 -9.37 7.42 1.73
CA PHE A 45 -9.58 8.22 0.51
C PHE A 45 -8.49 9.27 0.28
N GLY A 46 -7.48 9.33 1.13
CA GLY A 46 -6.35 10.27 1.04
C GLY A 46 -5.01 9.56 0.89
N VAL A 47 -3.98 10.19 1.39
CA VAL A 47 -2.66 9.59 1.57
C VAL A 47 -2.50 9.09 3.02
N SER A 48 -1.30 8.98 3.53
CA SER A 48 -1.02 8.51 4.89
C SER A 48 -1.98 9.10 5.92
N PHE A 49 -2.59 8.24 6.74
CA PHE A 49 -3.54 8.62 7.80
C PHE A 49 -4.75 9.46 7.34
N GLY A 50 -5.18 9.29 6.08
CA GLY A 50 -6.35 10.01 5.56
C GLY A 50 -6.10 11.48 5.22
N LEU A 51 -4.85 11.95 5.17
CA LEU A 51 -4.54 13.30 4.73
C LEU A 51 -5.08 13.55 3.32
N PHE A 52 -5.69 14.73 3.12
CA PHE A 52 -6.37 15.15 1.89
C PHE A 52 -7.60 14.30 1.53
N SER A 53 -8.13 13.50 2.45
CA SER A 53 -9.36 12.74 2.24
C SER A 53 -10.52 13.67 1.87
N GLY A 54 -11.19 13.40 0.74
CA GLY A 54 -12.31 14.20 0.25
C GLY A 54 -11.93 15.53 -0.44
N THR A 55 -10.65 15.94 -0.43
CA THR A 55 -10.19 17.18 -1.10
C THR A 55 -9.51 16.91 -2.44
N ILE A 56 -8.88 15.75 -2.59
CA ILE A 56 -8.15 15.37 -3.81
C ILE A 56 -8.84 14.17 -4.46
N PRO A 57 -9.15 14.23 -5.77
CA PRO A 57 -9.72 13.09 -6.49
C PRO A 57 -8.79 11.87 -6.48
N SER A 58 -9.38 10.67 -6.41
CA SER A 58 -8.63 9.40 -6.41
C SER A 58 -7.66 9.27 -7.59
N LEU A 59 -8.05 9.74 -8.79
CA LEU A 59 -7.19 9.75 -9.97
C LEU A 59 -5.89 10.54 -9.74
N VAL A 60 -5.97 11.70 -9.10
CA VAL A 60 -4.78 12.53 -8.79
C VAL A 60 -3.87 11.80 -7.80
N LEU A 61 -4.44 11.12 -6.80
CA LEU A 61 -3.67 10.32 -5.85
C LEU A 61 -2.99 9.11 -6.52
N ILE A 62 -3.64 8.49 -7.52
CA ILE A 62 -3.02 7.43 -8.35
C ILE A 62 -1.83 8.00 -9.14
N LEU A 63 -1.99 9.16 -9.79
CA LEU A 63 -0.90 9.79 -10.54
C LEU A 63 0.28 10.16 -9.64
N ILE A 64 0.02 10.71 -8.45
CA ILE A 64 1.06 11.01 -7.45
C ILE A 64 1.74 9.69 -7.02
N GLY A 65 0.97 8.64 -6.74
CA GLY A 65 1.49 7.32 -6.39
C GLY A 65 2.40 6.74 -7.48
N LEU A 66 2.01 6.87 -8.75
CA LEU A 66 2.84 6.44 -9.89
C LEU A 66 4.14 7.24 -9.99
N LEU A 67 4.10 8.57 -9.81
CA LEU A 67 5.29 9.43 -9.84
C LEU A 67 6.25 9.08 -8.70
N VAL A 68 5.73 8.91 -7.47
CA VAL A 68 6.55 8.51 -6.32
C VAL A 68 7.14 7.13 -6.52
N THR A 69 6.35 6.17 -7.05
CA THR A 69 6.83 4.82 -7.33
C THR A 69 7.92 4.83 -8.40
N ALA A 70 7.78 5.65 -9.45
CA ALA A 70 8.82 5.82 -10.48
C ALA A 70 10.11 6.42 -9.89
N PHE A 71 10.00 7.38 -8.98
CA PHE A 71 11.15 7.94 -8.27
C PHE A 71 11.84 6.91 -7.37
N VAL A 72 11.07 6.13 -6.60
CA VAL A 72 11.63 5.05 -5.77
C VAL A 72 12.29 3.96 -6.65
N MET A 73 11.71 3.65 -7.81
CA MET A 73 12.32 2.74 -8.79
C MET A 73 13.65 3.30 -9.34
N TYR A 74 13.72 4.59 -9.61
CA TYR A 74 14.97 5.25 -10.00
C TYR A 74 16.04 5.08 -8.90
N LEU A 75 15.70 5.32 -7.64
CA LEU A 75 16.63 5.08 -6.52
C LEU A 75 17.06 3.62 -6.42
N TYR A 76 16.12 2.68 -6.57
CA TYR A 76 16.39 1.24 -6.56
C TYR A 76 17.40 0.81 -7.64
N ILE A 77 17.27 1.37 -8.85
CA ILE A 77 18.18 1.04 -9.98
C ILE A 77 19.58 1.61 -9.75
N ASN A 78 19.67 2.81 -9.16
CA ASN A 78 20.94 3.50 -8.95
C ASN A 78 21.63 3.16 -7.62
N SER A 79 20.97 2.48 -6.69
CA SER A 79 21.57 2.06 -5.44
C SER A 79 22.53 0.89 -5.66
N ASN A 80 23.70 0.97 -5.02
CA ASN A 80 24.69 -0.12 -4.97
C ASN A 80 24.64 -0.90 -3.64
N ASP A 81 23.93 -0.41 -2.65
CA ASP A 81 23.78 -1.07 -1.35
C ASP A 81 22.67 -2.11 -1.39
N THR A 82 22.99 -3.33 -0.95
CA THR A 82 22.05 -4.46 -1.00
C THR A 82 20.87 -4.27 -0.05
N LEU A 83 21.10 -3.73 1.15
CA LEU A 83 20.05 -3.50 2.14
C LEU A 83 19.09 -2.40 1.69
N GLU A 84 19.65 -1.31 1.16
CA GLU A 84 18.88 -0.21 0.58
C GLU A 84 18.00 -0.71 -0.58
N ARG A 85 18.56 -1.50 -1.49
CA ARG A 85 17.80 -2.10 -2.61
C ARG A 85 16.66 -2.99 -2.14
N TRP A 86 16.84 -3.77 -1.08
CA TRP A 86 15.75 -4.57 -0.53
C TRP A 86 14.66 -3.70 0.11
N GLY A 87 15.04 -2.66 0.84
CA GLY A 87 14.10 -1.69 1.40
C GLY A 87 13.27 -0.99 0.32
N LEU A 88 13.94 -0.45 -0.71
CA LEU A 88 13.29 0.21 -1.84
C LEU A 88 12.37 -0.76 -2.62
N PHE A 89 12.77 -2.01 -2.79
CA PHE A 89 11.96 -3.04 -3.42
C PHE A 89 10.65 -3.31 -2.66
N ILE A 90 10.71 -3.43 -1.34
CA ILE A 90 9.52 -3.63 -0.49
C ILE A 90 8.59 -2.41 -0.57
N ILE A 91 9.14 -1.19 -0.56
CA ILE A 91 8.35 0.05 -0.74
C ILE A 91 7.63 0.04 -2.09
N ILE A 92 8.29 -0.36 -3.17
CA ILE A 92 7.68 -0.47 -4.51
C ILE A 92 6.52 -1.48 -4.50
N CYS A 93 6.69 -2.65 -3.84
CA CYS A 93 5.62 -3.63 -3.74
C CYS A 93 4.37 -3.06 -3.06
N GLY A 94 4.53 -2.38 -1.91
CA GLY A 94 3.43 -1.75 -1.19
C GLY A 94 2.78 -0.60 -1.96
N ALA A 95 3.58 0.21 -2.66
CA ALA A 95 3.07 1.30 -3.49
C ALA A 95 2.21 0.78 -4.64
N ILE A 96 2.64 -0.29 -5.31
CA ILE A 96 1.88 -0.93 -6.40
C ILE A 96 0.58 -1.53 -5.86
N ALA A 97 0.60 -2.23 -4.73
CA ALA A 97 -0.60 -2.77 -4.11
C ALA A 97 -1.64 -1.65 -3.82
N ASN A 98 -1.21 -0.54 -3.23
CA ASN A 98 -2.07 0.61 -2.95
C ASN A 98 -2.60 1.30 -4.23
N ILE A 99 -1.81 1.37 -5.30
CA ILE A 99 -2.26 1.90 -6.60
C ILE A 99 -3.35 0.99 -7.18
N VAL A 100 -3.18 -0.33 -7.12
CA VAL A 100 -4.17 -1.31 -7.58
C VAL A 100 -5.47 -1.16 -6.80
N ASP A 101 -5.42 -1.14 -5.48
CA ASP A 101 -6.61 -0.96 -4.64
C ASP A 101 -7.36 0.32 -4.98
N ARG A 102 -6.63 1.44 -5.06
CA ARG A 102 -7.23 2.73 -5.35
C ARG A 102 -7.81 2.80 -6.77
N SER A 103 -7.21 2.09 -7.72
CA SER A 103 -7.72 2.01 -9.09
C SER A 103 -9.02 1.22 -9.19
N ILE A 104 -9.22 0.23 -8.31
CA ILE A 104 -10.42 -0.62 -8.29
C ILE A 104 -11.50 -0.01 -7.40
N ASN A 105 -11.14 0.40 -6.19
CA ASN A 105 -12.11 0.77 -5.15
C ASN A 105 -12.23 2.29 -4.96
N GLY A 106 -11.27 3.09 -5.45
CA GLY A 106 -11.19 4.53 -5.21
C GLY A 106 -10.55 4.92 -3.86
N TYR A 107 -10.23 3.93 -3.01
CA TYR A 107 -9.59 4.08 -1.70
C TYR A 107 -8.60 2.93 -1.42
N VAL A 108 -7.87 3.01 -0.35
CA VAL A 108 -7.03 1.94 0.19
C VAL A 108 -7.53 1.54 1.56
#